data_e52ac5d3de55e257402727c9eea64e2c
#
_entry.id   e52ac5d3de55e257402727c9eea64e2c
#
_cell.length_a   1.000
_cell.length_b   1.000
_cell.length_c   1.000
_cell.angle_alpha   90.00
_cell.angle_beta   90.00
_cell.angle_gamma   90.00
#
_symmetry.space_group_name_H-M   'P 1'
#
loop_
_entity.id
_entity.type
_entity.pdbx_description
1 polymer ?
#
loop_
_entity_poly.entity_id
_entity_poly.type
_entity_poly.pdbx_seq_one_letter_code
_entity_poly.pdbx_strand_id
1 'polypeptide(L)'
;MALVPADRKGLGCIPDHTVRENVVLPRLGPFGRYWLRRSAERSEAARWVTEVDVRPADPERRIITLSGGNQQKAVLARWLRTSPAVLVLDEPTQGVDVGAKASIYELLAKSAEDGTAVIMCSSDSEELAHVCDRVLVLRGGRVATELSGGSLTSDRIVQEILS
;
A
#
# COMPACT_ATOMS: atom_id res chain seq x y z
N MET A 1 -11.67 -6.94 0.80
CA MET A 1 -10.56 -6.67 1.72
C MET A 1 -9.25 -7.01 1.01
N ALA A 2 -8.25 -6.17 1.16
CA ALA A 2 -6.91 -6.35 0.60
C ALA A 2 -5.87 -6.18 1.71
N LEU A 3 -4.71 -6.84 1.58
CA LEU A 3 -3.60 -6.77 2.53
C LEU A 3 -2.29 -6.48 1.79
N VAL A 4 -1.58 -5.47 2.24
CA VAL A 4 -0.20 -5.15 1.83
C VAL A 4 0.71 -5.55 2.97
N PRO A 5 1.55 -6.58 2.81
CA PRO A 5 2.42 -7.07 3.88
C PRO A 5 3.68 -6.22 4.03
N ALA A 6 4.27 -6.23 5.23
CA ALA A 6 5.55 -5.59 5.52
C ALA A 6 6.71 -6.17 4.67
N ASP A 7 6.77 -7.49 4.55
CA ASP A 7 7.74 -8.15 3.67
C ASP A 7 7.33 -8.04 2.21
N ARG A 8 7.63 -6.87 1.62
CA ARG A 8 7.35 -6.58 0.22
C ARG A 8 8.01 -7.59 -0.71
N LYS A 9 9.26 -8.01 -0.43
CA LYS A 9 10.05 -8.84 -1.33
C LYS A 9 9.64 -10.31 -1.30
N GLY A 10 9.30 -10.82 -0.13
CA GLY A 10 8.91 -12.22 0.05
C GLY A 10 7.42 -12.47 -0.16
N LEU A 11 6.57 -11.54 0.27
CA LEU A 11 5.12 -11.71 0.28
C LEU A 11 4.37 -10.68 -0.59
N GLY A 12 4.95 -9.49 -0.75
CA GLY A 12 4.28 -8.39 -1.44
C GLY A 12 4.34 -8.48 -2.96
N CYS A 13 5.45 -8.91 -3.56
CA CYS A 13 5.61 -9.01 -5.00
C CYS A 13 6.25 -10.33 -5.43
N ILE A 14 6.12 -10.66 -6.72
CA ILE A 14 6.83 -11.77 -7.35
C ILE A 14 8.03 -11.16 -8.09
N PRO A 15 9.28 -11.30 -7.57
CA PRO A 15 10.43 -10.53 -8.02
C PRO A 15 10.79 -10.71 -9.50
N ASP A 16 10.63 -11.92 -10.00
CA ASP A 16 10.98 -12.28 -11.38
C ASP A 16 9.91 -11.90 -12.42
N HIS A 17 8.72 -11.52 -11.95
CA HIS A 17 7.64 -11.08 -12.81
C HIS A 17 7.77 -9.59 -13.18
N THR A 18 7.12 -9.23 -14.27
CA THR A 18 6.98 -7.83 -14.70
C THR A 18 6.09 -7.04 -13.74
N VAL A 19 6.16 -5.71 -13.81
CA VAL A 19 5.21 -4.83 -13.12
C VAL A 19 3.78 -5.16 -13.51
N ARG A 20 3.51 -5.35 -14.81
CA ARG A 20 2.19 -5.75 -15.31
C ARG A 20 1.69 -7.01 -14.63
N GLU A 21 2.46 -8.08 -14.63
CA GLU A 21 2.08 -9.35 -14.02
C GLU A 21 1.81 -9.20 -12.52
N ASN A 22 2.64 -8.42 -11.82
CA ASN A 22 2.43 -8.13 -10.42
C ASN A 22 1.15 -7.33 -10.16
N VAL A 23 0.86 -6.32 -10.95
CA VAL A 23 -0.31 -5.44 -10.77
C VAL A 23 -1.61 -6.19 -11.07
N VAL A 24 -1.67 -7.01 -12.13
CA VAL A 24 -2.93 -7.65 -12.54
C VAL A 24 -3.26 -8.95 -11.78
N LEU A 25 -2.32 -9.48 -10.98
CA LEU A 25 -2.40 -10.79 -10.34
C LEU A 25 -3.73 -11.11 -9.60
N PRO A 26 -4.36 -10.23 -8.78
CA PRO A 26 -5.52 -10.60 -7.95
C PRO A 26 -6.84 -10.74 -8.69
N ARG A 27 -6.96 -10.29 -9.91
CA ARG A 27 -8.24 -10.27 -10.63
C ARG A 27 -8.08 -10.67 -12.09
N LEU A 28 -7.92 -11.95 -12.27
CA LEU A 28 -8.26 -12.56 -13.54
C LEU A 28 -9.79 -12.53 -13.60
N GLY A 29 -10.39 -11.65 -14.43
CA GLY A 29 -11.85 -11.50 -14.56
C GLY A 29 -12.55 -12.84 -14.84
N PRO A 30 -13.90 -12.90 -14.86
CA PRO A 30 -14.65 -14.15 -14.98
C PRO A 30 -14.27 -14.97 -16.22
N PHE A 31 -13.73 -14.35 -17.25
CA PHE A 31 -13.17 -15.01 -18.43
C PHE A 31 -11.65 -15.22 -18.35
N GLY A 32 -10.93 -14.55 -17.44
CA GLY A 32 -9.47 -14.64 -17.28
C GLY A 32 -9.01 -15.98 -16.73
N ARG A 33 -9.93 -16.81 -16.25
CA ARG A 33 -9.63 -18.18 -15.81
C ARG A 33 -9.20 -19.10 -16.96
N TYR A 34 -9.57 -18.73 -18.22
CA TYR A 34 -9.27 -19.55 -19.38
C TYR A 34 -8.57 -18.80 -20.53
N TRP A 35 -8.67 -17.46 -20.57
CA TRP A 35 -8.11 -16.67 -21.66
C TRP A 35 -7.48 -15.38 -21.12
N LEU A 36 -6.16 -15.32 -21.13
CA LEU A 36 -5.40 -14.11 -20.80
C LEU A 36 -5.45 -13.15 -21.99
N ARG A 37 -6.09 -12.01 -21.83
CA ARG A 37 -6.08 -10.92 -22.81
C ARG A 37 -4.90 -9.99 -22.53
N ARG A 38 -3.70 -10.35 -23.00
CA ARG A 38 -2.46 -9.60 -22.75
C ARG A 38 -2.55 -8.11 -23.10
N SER A 39 -3.27 -7.74 -24.14
CA SER A 39 -3.46 -6.34 -24.53
C SER A 39 -4.27 -5.56 -23.49
N ALA A 40 -5.35 -6.14 -22.96
CA ALA A 40 -6.17 -5.54 -21.92
C ALA A 40 -5.41 -5.41 -20.61
N GLU A 41 -4.68 -6.46 -20.21
CA GLU A 41 -3.81 -6.42 -19.03
C GLU A 41 -2.72 -5.35 -19.14
N ARG A 42 -2.10 -5.23 -20.32
CA ARG A 42 -1.08 -4.21 -20.58
C ARG A 42 -1.65 -2.80 -20.45
N SER A 43 -2.81 -2.55 -21.04
CA SER A 43 -3.49 -1.25 -20.97
C SER A 43 -3.90 -0.92 -19.53
N GLU A 44 -4.44 -1.90 -18.79
CA GLU A 44 -4.82 -1.73 -17.39
C GLU A 44 -3.61 -1.47 -16.50
N ALA A 45 -2.55 -2.26 -16.63
CA ALA A 45 -1.33 -2.07 -15.89
C ALA A 45 -0.66 -0.72 -16.20
N ALA A 46 -0.62 -0.31 -17.47
CA ALA A 46 -0.07 0.99 -17.87
C ALA A 46 -0.85 2.15 -17.22
N ARG A 47 -2.18 2.06 -17.17
CA ARG A 47 -3.01 3.04 -16.46
C ARG A 47 -2.64 3.12 -14.98
N TRP A 48 -2.55 1.98 -14.30
CA TRP A 48 -2.23 1.95 -12.87
C TRP A 48 -0.80 2.38 -12.56
N VAL A 49 0.17 2.00 -13.40
CA VAL A 49 1.56 2.48 -13.31
C VAL A 49 1.63 4.00 -13.36
N THR A 50 0.81 4.63 -14.21
CA THR A 50 0.70 6.08 -14.30
C THR A 50 -0.05 6.67 -13.10
N GLU A 51 -1.17 6.07 -12.69
CA GLU A 51 -2.01 6.55 -11.57
C GLU A 51 -1.23 6.61 -10.25
N VAL A 52 -0.40 5.59 -9.98
CA VAL A 52 0.42 5.54 -8.75
C VAL A 52 1.85 6.10 -8.95
N ASP A 53 2.14 6.70 -10.10
CA ASP A 53 3.44 7.28 -10.46
C ASP A 53 4.62 6.31 -10.23
N VAL A 54 4.54 5.09 -10.77
CA VAL A 54 5.69 4.16 -10.79
C VAL A 54 6.71 4.63 -11.81
N ARG A 55 7.97 4.72 -11.40
CA ARG A 55 9.06 5.17 -12.28
C ARG A 55 10.20 4.13 -12.38
N PRO A 56 10.66 3.81 -13.62
CA PRO A 56 10.12 4.26 -14.91
C PRO A 56 8.73 3.66 -15.20
N ALA A 57 7.91 4.38 -15.99
CA ALA A 57 6.53 3.99 -16.33
C ALA A 57 6.51 2.90 -17.41
N ASP A 58 7.14 1.77 -17.13
CA ASP A 58 7.25 0.61 -18.02
C ASP A 58 6.62 -0.63 -17.38
N PRO A 59 5.39 -1.02 -17.77
CA PRO A 59 4.71 -2.19 -17.23
C PRO A 59 5.41 -3.53 -17.50
N GLU A 60 6.24 -3.60 -18.55
CA GLU A 60 6.93 -4.85 -18.91
C GLU A 60 8.28 -4.99 -18.21
N ARG A 61 8.70 -3.98 -17.46
CA ARG A 61 9.93 -4.04 -16.67
C ARG A 61 9.78 -5.02 -15.51
N ARG A 62 10.85 -5.80 -15.22
CA ARG A 62 10.86 -6.69 -14.05
C ARG A 62 10.79 -5.86 -12.77
N ILE A 63 9.87 -6.22 -11.86
CA ILE A 63 9.62 -5.45 -10.63
C ILE A 63 10.86 -5.35 -9.74
N ILE A 64 11.71 -6.38 -9.72
CA ILE A 64 12.94 -6.39 -8.92
C ILE A 64 13.94 -5.29 -9.32
N THR A 65 13.85 -4.77 -10.55
CA THR A 65 14.75 -3.70 -11.03
C THR A 65 14.31 -2.30 -10.62
N LEU A 66 13.15 -2.16 -9.98
CA LEU A 66 12.64 -0.91 -9.46
C LEU A 66 13.23 -0.58 -8.07
N SER A 67 13.26 0.72 -7.73
CA SER A 67 13.53 1.15 -6.35
C SER A 67 12.46 0.63 -5.39
N GLY A 68 12.80 0.57 -4.09
CA GLY A 68 11.87 0.11 -3.05
C GLY A 68 10.54 0.85 -3.06
N GLY A 69 10.56 2.17 -3.20
CA GLY A 69 9.34 2.98 -3.29
C GLY A 69 8.49 2.66 -4.52
N ASN A 70 9.11 2.44 -5.69
CA ASN A 70 8.37 2.08 -6.90
C ASN A 70 7.83 0.64 -6.85
N GLN A 71 8.53 -0.28 -6.20
CA GLN A 71 7.99 -1.61 -5.91
C GLN A 71 6.76 -1.52 -5.01
N GLN A 72 6.81 -0.69 -3.95
CA GLN A 72 5.69 -0.47 -3.04
C GLN A 72 4.47 0.13 -3.75
N LYS A 73 4.69 1.14 -4.60
CA LYS A 73 3.64 1.72 -5.45
C LYS A 73 2.99 0.65 -6.36
N ALA A 74 3.79 -0.23 -6.97
CA ALA A 74 3.26 -1.32 -7.79
C ALA A 74 2.43 -2.33 -6.97
N VAL A 75 2.84 -2.64 -5.73
CA VAL A 75 2.07 -3.48 -4.82
C VAL A 75 0.76 -2.80 -4.40
N LEU A 76 0.79 -1.49 -4.12
CA LEU A 76 -0.42 -0.71 -3.86
C LEU A 76 -1.36 -0.71 -5.07
N ALA A 77 -0.84 -0.45 -6.28
CA ALA A 77 -1.62 -0.50 -7.52
C ALA A 77 -2.36 -1.84 -7.69
N ARG A 78 -1.70 -2.96 -7.37
CA ARG A 78 -2.31 -4.30 -7.38
C ARG A 78 -3.62 -4.37 -6.62
N TRP A 79 -3.67 -3.76 -5.45
CA TRP A 79 -4.83 -3.85 -4.58
C TRP A 79 -5.83 -2.73 -4.83
N LEU A 80 -5.38 -1.49 -5.04
CA LEU A 80 -6.25 -0.35 -5.32
C LEU A 80 -7.10 -0.56 -6.57
N ARG A 81 -6.53 -1.21 -7.62
CA ARG A 81 -7.30 -1.55 -8.83
C ARG A 81 -8.50 -2.47 -8.59
N THR A 82 -8.54 -3.15 -7.47
CA THR A 82 -9.67 -4.02 -7.12
C THR A 82 -10.78 -3.28 -6.36
N SER A 83 -10.59 -1.98 -6.10
CA SER A 83 -11.50 -1.14 -5.32
C SER A 83 -11.95 -1.83 -4.02
N PRO A 84 -11.00 -2.15 -3.11
CA PRO A 84 -11.31 -2.91 -1.91
C PRO A 84 -12.13 -2.04 -0.94
N ALA A 85 -13.14 -2.60 -0.29
CA ALA A 85 -13.84 -1.90 0.78
C ALA A 85 -12.95 -1.64 2.02
N VAL A 86 -11.95 -2.51 2.23
CA VAL A 86 -10.96 -2.38 3.32
C VAL A 86 -9.58 -2.69 2.78
N LEU A 87 -8.63 -1.80 3.03
CA LEU A 87 -7.21 -1.95 2.73
C LEU A 87 -6.42 -1.99 4.04
N VAL A 88 -5.75 -3.11 4.30
CA VAL A 88 -4.86 -3.29 5.46
C VAL A 88 -3.42 -3.17 4.99
N LEU A 89 -2.64 -2.37 5.69
CA LEU A 89 -1.24 -2.07 5.38
C LEU A 89 -0.38 -2.41 6.60
N ASP A 90 0.63 -3.21 6.39
CA ASP A 90 1.62 -3.55 7.42
C ASP A 90 2.97 -2.96 7.02
N GLU A 91 3.47 -1.99 7.79
CA GLU A 91 4.71 -1.24 7.56
C GLU A 91 4.84 -0.74 6.09
N PRO A 92 3.86 0.02 5.55
CA PRO A 92 3.77 0.29 4.11
C PRO A 92 4.92 1.12 3.56
N THR A 93 5.65 1.83 4.41
CA THR A 93 6.76 2.70 3.99
C THR A 93 8.12 2.22 4.46
N GLN A 94 8.21 1.01 5.02
CA GLN A 94 9.48 0.44 5.46
C GLN A 94 10.47 0.30 4.28
N GLY A 95 11.66 0.89 4.45
CA GLY A 95 12.72 0.86 3.42
C GLY A 95 12.37 1.66 2.16
N VAL A 96 11.51 2.67 2.28
CA VAL A 96 11.12 3.60 1.22
C VAL A 96 11.77 4.96 1.49
N ASP A 97 12.25 5.63 0.44
CA ASP A 97 12.80 6.99 0.55
C ASP A 97 11.70 8.03 0.84
N VAL A 98 12.11 9.20 1.40
CA VAL A 98 11.19 10.25 1.85
C VAL A 98 10.26 10.75 0.75
N GLY A 99 10.77 10.91 -0.47
CA GLY A 99 9.95 11.38 -1.60
C GLY A 99 8.88 10.37 -2.00
N ALA A 100 9.22 9.08 -1.98
CA ALA A 100 8.27 8.03 -2.28
C ALA A 100 7.25 7.82 -1.13
N LYS A 101 7.64 8.06 0.15
CA LYS A 101 6.70 8.06 1.29
C LYS A 101 5.55 9.05 1.07
N ALA A 102 5.86 10.31 0.73
CA ALA A 102 4.85 11.34 0.48
C ALA A 102 3.84 10.91 -0.61
N SER A 103 4.34 10.38 -1.73
CA SER A 103 3.46 9.88 -2.79
C SER A 103 2.58 8.71 -2.35
N ILE A 104 3.08 7.83 -1.47
CA ILE A 104 2.28 6.74 -0.91
C ILE A 104 1.16 7.29 -0.02
N TYR A 105 1.45 8.28 0.83
CA TYR A 105 0.43 8.90 1.69
C TYR A 105 -0.68 9.58 0.89
N GLU A 106 -0.33 10.29 -0.19
CA GLU A 106 -1.31 10.87 -1.12
C GLU A 106 -2.23 9.80 -1.74
N LEU A 107 -1.66 8.66 -2.15
CA LEU A 107 -2.45 7.54 -2.69
C LEU A 107 -3.40 6.94 -1.65
N LEU A 108 -2.96 6.82 -0.39
CA LEU A 108 -3.79 6.31 0.70
C LEU A 108 -4.91 7.29 1.06
N ALA A 109 -4.61 8.59 1.16
CA ALA A 109 -5.61 9.63 1.41
C ALA A 109 -6.68 9.64 0.32
N LYS A 110 -6.27 9.66 -0.96
CA LYS A 110 -7.21 9.58 -2.09
C LYS A 110 -8.08 8.31 -2.04
N SER A 111 -7.48 7.17 -1.69
CA SER A 111 -8.24 5.92 -1.57
C SER A 111 -9.27 5.97 -0.45
N ALA A 112 -8.96 6.64 0.67
CA ALA A 112 -9.90 6.86 1.76
C ALA A 112 -11.04 7.81 1.36
N GLU A 113 -10.73 8.90 0.65
CA GLU A 113 -11.74 9.82 0.07
C GLU A 113 -12.67 9.10 -0.90
N ASP A 114 -12.15 8.15 -1.68
CA ASP A 114 -12.93 7.29 -2.59
C ASP A 114 -13.76 6.20 -1.86
N GLY A 115 -13.74 6.18 -0.51
CA GLY A 115 -14.57 5.32 0.33
C GLY A 115 -13.93 3.99 0.74
N THR A 116 -12.63 3.77 0.52
CA THR A 116 -11.90 2.63 1.08
C THR A 116 -11.58 2.88 2.55
N ALA A 117 -11.97 1.98 3.45
CA ALA A 117 -11.47 2.01 4.83
C ALA A 117 -10.00 1.56 4.86
N VAL A 118 -9.09 2.45 5.30
CA VAL A 118 -7.66 2.18 5.37
C VAL A 118 -7.26 1.87 6.82
N ILE A 119 -6.63 0.72 7.03
CA ILE A 119 -6.04 0.34 8.33
C ILE A 119 -4.54 0.21 8.11
N MET A 120 -3.75 1.00 8.83
CA MET A 120 -2.30 1.00 8.74
C MET A 120 -1.68 0.59 10.07
N CYS A 121 -0.78 -0.39 10.04
CA CYS A 121 0.13 -0.73 11.13
C CYS A 121 1.50 -0.18 10.79
N SER A 122 2.09 0.60 11.69
CA SER A 122 3.43 1.14 11.54
C SER A 122 4.12 1.26 12.89
N SER A 123 5.43 1.07 12.90
CA SER A 123 6.30 1.37 14.04
C SER A 123 6.76 2.83 14.08
N ASP A 124 6.52 3.59 13.00
CA ASP A 124 6.87 5.00 12.87
C ASP A 124 5.74 5.88 13.41
N SER A 125 5.90 6.40 14.63
CA SER A 125 4.90 7.24 15.31
C SER A 125 4.66 8.58 14.61
N GLU A 126 5.67 9.12 13.91
CA GLU A 126 5.52 10.35 13.13
C GLU A 126 4.64 10.10 11.89
N GLU A 127 4.85 8.96 11.23
CA GLU A 127 4.01 8.52 10.12
C GLU A 127 2.55 8.38 10.57
N LEU A 128 2.29 7.65 11.66
CA LEU A 128 0.94 7.45 12.19
C LEU A 128 0.26 8.77 12.55
N ALA A 129 0.96 9.67 13.22
CA ALA A 129 0.42 10.97 13.62
C ALA A 129 0.11 11.87 12.41
N HIS A 130 0.85 11.70 11.30
CA HIS A 130 0.70 12.52 10.10
C HIS A 130 -0.39 12.01 9.16
N VAL A 131 -0.57 10.69 9.06
CA VAL A 131 -1.40 10.07 8.01
C VAL A 131 -2.75 9.61 8.51
N CYS A 132 -2.88 9.25 9.80
CA CYS A 132 -4.08 8.63 10.32
C CYS A 132 -5.05 9.64 10.96
N ASP A 133 -6.35 9.43 10.83
CA ASP A 133 -7.38 10.19 11.55
C ASP A 133 -7.46 9.79 13.03
N ARG A 134 -7.10 8.55 13.31
CA ARG A 134 -7.03 7.98 14.69
C ARG A 134 -6.02 6.84 14.76
N VAL A 135 -5.44 6.65 15.93
CA VAL A 135 -4.48 5.59 16.22
C VAL A 135 -4.94 4.78 17.42
N LEU A 136 -4.92 3.46 17.28
CA LEU A 136 -5.17 2.50 18.36
C LEU A 136 -3.84 1.94 18.84
N VAL A 137 -3.49 2.16 20.10
CA VAL A 137 -2.32 1.55 20.71
C VAL A 137 -2.72 0.18 21.26
N LEU A 138 -2.03 -0.87 20.80
CA LEU A 138 -2.29 -2.25 21.20
C LEU A 138 -1.25 -2.69 22.23
N ARG A 139 -1.70 -3.31 23.31
CA ARG A 139 -0.84 -3.90 24.34
C ARG A 139 -1.41 -5.23 24.82
N GLY A 140 -0.59 -6.27 24.83
CA GLY A 140 -1.03 -7.59 25.29
C GLY A 140 -2.26 -8.13 24.51
N GLY A 141 -2.40 -7.81 23.22
CA GLY A 141 -3.51 -8.24 22.39
C GLY A 141 -4.83 -7.47 22.61
N ARG A 142 -4.79 -6.34 23.35
CA ARG A 142 -5.96 -5.50 23.63
C ARG A 142 -5.68 -4.06 23.24
N VAL A 143 -6.74 -3.31 22.91
CA VAL A 143 -6.66 -1.87 22.73
C VAL A 143 -6.43 -1.23 24.10
N ALA A 144 -5.28 -0.62 24.30
CA ALA A 144 -4.93 0.10 25.52
C ALA A 144 -5.45 1.54 25.48
N THR A 145 -5.27 2.21 24.36
CA THR A 145 -5.65 3.63 24.19
C THR A 145 -6.05 3.89 22.74
N GLU A 146 -6.97 4.82 22.55
CA GLU A 146 -7.31 5.41 21.25
C GLU A 146 -6.95 6.89 21.26
N LEU A 147 -6.20 7.35 20.26
CA LEU A 147 -5.78 8.74 20.07
C LEU A 147 -6.41 9.29 18.78
N SER A 148 -6.97 10.51 18.83
CA SER A 148 -7.57 11.17 17.67
C SER A 148 -7.55 12.70 17.82
N GLY A 149 -7.73 13.42 16.71
CA GLY A 149 -7.75 14.88 16.71
C GLY A 149 -6.54 15.50 17.40
N GLY A 150 -6.73 16.45 18.28
CA GLY A 150 -5.65 17.18 18.97
C GLY A 150 -4.78 16.32 19.91
N SER A 151 -5.20 15.10 20.26
CA SER A 151 -4.40 14.16 21.05
C SER A 151 -3.50 13.26 20.20
N LEU A 152 -3.70 13.27 18.87
CA LEU A 152 -2.93 12.45 17.94
C LEU A 152 -1.61 13.15 17.59
N THR A 153 -0.59 12.92 18.40
CA THR A 153 0.78 13.44 18.20
C THR A 153 1.77 12.29 18.34
N SER A 154 2.91 12.40 17.67
CA SER A 154 4.00 11.41 17.74
C SER A 154 4.43 11.16 19.18
N ASP A 155 4.66 12.22 19.95
CA ASP A 155 5.07 12.12 21.37
C ASP A 155 4.04 11.37 22.22
N ARG A 156 2.74 11.63 21.98
CA ARG A 156 1.67 10.96 22.71
C ARG A 156 1.58 9.49 22.35
N ILE A 157 1.74 9.13 21.08
CA ILE A 157 1.81 7.74 20.64
C ILE A 157 2.94 7.01 21.34
N VAL A 158 4.16 7.59 21.32
CA VAL A 158 5.35 7.02 22.01
C VAL A 158 5.09 6.85 23.49
N GLN A 159 4.54 7.87 24.16
CA GLN A 159 4.22 7.80 25.61
C GLN A 159 3.27 6.63 25.91
N GLU A 160 2.22 6.44 25.10
CA GLU A 160 1.26 5.35 25.31
C GLU A 160 1.84 3.96 25.02
N ILE A 161 2.83 3.85 24.10
CA ILE A 161 3.52 2.59 23.84
C ILE A 161 4.41 2.19 25.03
N LEU A 162 5.05 3.17 25.70
CA LEU A 162 6.00 2.94 26.78
C LEU A 162 5.37 2.80 28.16
N SER A 163 4.11 3.20 28.33
CA SER A 163 3.38 3.12 29.60
C SER A 163 2.82 1.74 29.86
#